data_580ee7350fb0a9d08e0112df4b8e1e29
#
_entry.id   580ee7350fb0a9d08e0112df4b8e1e29
#
_cell.length_a   1.000
_cell.length_b   1.000
_cell.length_c   1.000
_cell.angle_alpha   90.00
_cell.angle_beta   90.00
_cell.angle_gamma   90.00
#
_symmetry.space_group_name_H-M   'P 1'
#
loop_
_entity.id
_entity.type
_entity.pdbx_description
1 polymer ?
#
loop_
_entity_poly.entity_id
_entity_poly.type
_entity_poly.pdbx_seq_one_letter_code
_entity_poly.pdbx_strand_id
1 'polypeptide(L)'
;MHEPSTLPVMVIDDEPHLRITASQTLELAGYTPHCFESAEQALAALPNDFPGVIVSDIRMPGMDGMALLHELHSRDATLPIILITGHGDISTAVEAM
;
A
#
# COMPACT_ATOMS: atom_id res chain seq x y z
N MET A 1 -28.49 -3.58 5.48
CA MET A 1 -27.66 -2.39 5.43
C MET A 1 -26.24 -2.76 4.98
N HIS A 2 -25.71 -2.02 4.07
CA HIS A 2 -24.36 -2.27 3.57
C HIS A 2 -23.38 -1.38 4.29
N GLU A 3 -22.39 -1.98 4.93
CA GLU A 3 -21.36 -1.20 5.60
C GLU A 3 -20.26 -0.81 4.60
N PRO A 4 -19.66 0.37 4.78
CA PRO A 4 -18.52 0.75 3.96
C PRO A 4 -17.39 -0.27 4.13
N SER A 5 -16.60 -0.43 3.09
CA SER A 5 -15.44 -1.31 3.16
C SER A 5 -14.45 -0.78 4.19
N THR A 6 -14.07 -1.63 5.14
CA THR A 6 -13.02 -1.31 6.10
C THR A 6 -11.73 -2.05 5.77
N LEU A 7 -11.60 -2.51 4.53
CA LEU A 7 -10.40 -3.22 4.09
C LEU A 7 -9.16 -2.37 4.33
N PRO A 8 -8.18 -2.85 5.10
CA PRO A 8 -6.96 -2.08 5.33
C PRO A 8 -6.09 -2.07 4.08
N VAL A 9 -5.49 -0.92 3.82
CA VAL A 9 -4.56 -0.74 2.71
C VAL A 9 -3.28 -0.13 3.26
N MET A 10 -2.17 -0.83 3.14
CA MET A 10 -0.87 -0.25 3.50
C MET A 10 -0.35 0.55 2.32
N VAL A 11 -0.05 1.83 2.56
CA VAL A 11 0.48 2.73 1.54
C VAL A 11 1.93 3.02 1.88
N ILE A 12 2.83 2.69 0.97
CA ILE A 12 4.27 2.84 1.18
C ILE A 12 4.83 3.79 0.14
N ASP A 13 5.27 4.95 0.57
CA ASP A 13 5.84 5.98 -0.29
C ASP A 13 6.71 6.90 0.55
N ASP A 14 7.91 7.21 0.09
CA ASP A 14 8.82 8.09 0.82
C ASP A 14 8.46 9.57 0.69
N GLU A 15 7.54 9.91 -0.21
CA GLU A 15 7.10 11.28 -0.44
C GLU A 15 5.87 11.62 0.41
N PRO A 16 5.97 12.59 1.37
CA PRO A 16 4.84 12.90 2.26
C PRO A 16 3.56 13.33 1.54
N HIS A 17 3.69 14.13 0.48
CA HIS A 17 2.51 14.59 -0.26
C HIS A 17 1.77 13.45 -0.93
N LEU A 18 2.49 12.46 -1.44
CA LEU A 18 1.89 11.31 -2.07
C LEU A 18 1.16 10.43 -1.04
N ARG A 19 1.73 10.29 0.17
CA ARG A 19 1.05 9.57 1.24
C ARG A 19 -0.27 10.24 1.62
N ILE A 20 -0.27 11.56 1.75
CA ILE A 20 -1.48 12.32 2.10
C ILE A 20 -2.53 12.15 1.00
N THR A 21 -2.15 12.34 -0.26
CA THR A 21 -3.07 12.21 -1.39
C THR A 21 -3.62 10.80 -1.50
N ALA A 22 -2.77 9.80 -1.35
CA ALA A 22 -3.20 8.41 -1.39
C ALA A 22 -4.17 8.09 -0.26
N SER A 23 -3.88 8.55 0.94
CA SER A 23 -4.74 8.36 2.10
C SER A 23 -6.13 8.93 1.87
N GLN A 24 -6.20 10.17 1.38
CA GLN A 24 -7.47 10.83 1.09
C GLN A 24 -8.25 10.09 0.01
N THR A 25 -7.58 9.69 -1.06
CA THR A 25 -8.22 8.97 -2.16
C THR A 25 -8.80 7.63 -1.68
N LEU A 26 -8.05 6.90 -0.88
CA LEU A 26 -8.48 5.62 -0.33
C LEU A 26 -9.65 5.78 0.64
N GLU A 27 -9.59 6.77 1.52
CA GLU A 27 -10.69 7.03 2.46
C GLU A 27 -11.98 7.37 1.73
N LEU A 28 -11.90 8.19 0.68
CA LEU A 28 -13.07 8.53 -0.14
C LEU A 28 -13.65 7.30 -0.84
N ALA A 29 -12.81 6.32 -1.15
CA ALA A 29 -13.25 5.07 -1.77
C ALA A 29 -13.74 4.03 -0.75
N GLY A 30 -13.71 4.33 0.55
CA GLY A 30 -14.23 3.45 1.59
C GLY A 30 -13.20 2.50 2.20
N TYR A 31 -11.92 2.71 1.93
CA TYR A 31 -10.85 1.89 2.51
C TYR A 31 -10.26 2.54 3.75
N THR A 32 -9.46 1.78 4.48
CA THR A 32 -8.77 2.25 5.67
C THR A 32 -7.26 2.28 5.40
N PRO A 33 -6.68 3.45 5.08
CA PRO A 33 -5.27 3.53 4.76
C PRO A 33 -4.38 3.58 6.00
N HIS A 34 -3.24 2.90 5.91
CA HIS A 34 -2.15 2.94 6.88
C HIS A 34 -0.87 3.29 6.11
N CYS A 35 -0.31 4.46 6.37
CA CYS A 35 0.78 5.00 5.57
C CYS A 35 2.14 4.78 6.24
N PHE A 36 3.12 4.45 5.42
CA PHE A 36 4.50 4.22 5.85
C PHE A 36 5.44 4.95 4.91
N GLU A 37 6.53 5.48 5.44
CA GLU A 37 7.50 6.20 4.63
C GLU A 37 8.58 5.30 4.02
N SER A 38 8.65 4.04 4.46
CA SER A 38 9.62 3.09 3.93
C SER A 38 9.07 1.67 3.95
N ALA A 39 9.64 0.83 3.09
CA ALA A 39 9.31 -0.58 3.07
C ALA A 39 9.68 -1.28 4.38
N GLU A 40 10.80 -0.88 4.97
CA GLU A 40 11.27 -1.45 6.24
C GLU A 40 10.27 -1.20 7.37
N GLN A 41 9.74 0.02 7.46
CA GLN A 41 8.72 0.36 8.45
C GLN A 41 7.45 -0.46 8.23
N ALA A 42 7.03 -0.58 6.98
CA ALA A 42 5.84 -1.33 6.62
C ALA A 42 5.98 -2.81 6.99
N LEU A 43 7.13 -3.42 6.70
CA LEU A 43 7.38 -4.81 7.04
C LEU A 43 7.38 -5.04 8.55
N ALA A 44 7.92 -4.10 9.31
CA ALA A 44 7.93 -4.19 10.77
C ALA A 44 6.52 -4.12 11.37
N ALA A 45 5.62 -3.42 10.71
CA ALA A 45 4.25 -3.25 11.16
C ALA A 45 3.28 -4.30 10.60
N LEU A 46 3.70 -5.08 9.59
CA LEU A 46 2.83 -6.02 8.90
C LEU A 46 2.44 -7.19 9.80
N PRO A 47 1.16 -7.36 10.11
CA PRO A 47 0.73 -8.53 10.88
C PRO A 47 0.73 -9.79 10.03
N ASN A 48 0.81 -10.94 10.68
CA ASN A 48 0.56 -12.22 10.01
C ASN A 48 -0.90 -12.24 9.54
N ASP A 49 -1.14 -12.85 8.39
CA ASP A 49 -2.48 -12.94 7.83
C ASP A 49 -3.12 -11.56 7.60
N PHE A 50 -2.32 -10.60 7.12
CA PHE A 50 -2.82 -9.27 6.80
C PHE A 50 -3.99 -9.36 5.80
N PRO A 51 -5.19 -8.87 6.17
CA PRO A 51 -6.39 -9.09 5.36
C PRO A 51 -6.60 -8.04 4.27
N GLY A 52 -5.60 -7.23 3.97
CA GLY A 52 -5.73 -6.09 3.08
C GLY A 52 -4.85 -6.16 1.85
N VAL A 53 -4.61 -4.98 1.29
CA VAL A 53 -3.81 -4.79 0.08
C VAL A 53 -2.65 -3.87 0.41
N ILE A 54 -1.53 -4.07 -0.25
CA ILE A 54 -0.37 -3.19 -0.13
C ILE A 54 -0.20 -2.42 -1.43
N VAL A 55 -0.05 -1.10 -1.31
CA VAL A 55 0.24 -0.22 -2.44
C VAL A 55 1.58 0.44 -2.16
N SER A 56 2.55 0.24 -3.03
CA SER A 56 3.91 0.75 -2.83
C SER A 56 4.44 1.44 -4.07
N ASP A 57 5.16 2.53 -3.85
CA ASP A 57 5.99 3.11 -4.89
C ASP A 57 7.11 2.12 -5.23
N ILE A 58 7.47 2.08 -6.52
CA ILE A 58 8.59 1.25 -6.96
C ILE A 58 9.92 1.85 -6.51
N ARG A 59 10.06 3.16 -6.61
CA ARG A 59 11.33 3.86 -6.33
C ARG A 59 11.33 4.47 -4.94
N MET A 60 12.11 3.88 -4.05
CA MET A 60 12.28 4.39 -2.69
C MET A 60 13.72 4.17 -2.26
N PRO A 61 14.26 5.04 -1.38
CA PRO A 61 15.56 4.80 -0.76
C PRO A 61 15.54 3.52 0.06
N GLY A 62 16.67 2.82 0.10
CA GLY A 62 16.77 1.56 0.81
C GLY A 62 16.07 0.44 0.04
N MET A 63 15.17 -0.27 0.69
CA MET A 63 14.38 -1.32 0.04
C MET A 63 13.36 -0.68 -0.90
N ASP A 64 13.48 -0.93 -2.20
CA ASP A 64 12.54 -0.43 -3.19
C ASP A 64 11.30 -1.32 -3.31
N GLY A 65 10.35 -0.92 -4.17
CA GLY A 65 9.10 -1.64 -4.32
C GLY A 65 9.27 -3.06 -4.86
N MET A 66 10.24 -3.29 -5.73
CA MET A 66 10.48 -4.65 -6.26
C MET A 66 11.07 -5.56 -5.19
N ALA A 67 12.01 -5.06 -4.40
CA ALA A 67 12.57 -5.82 -3.29
C ALA A 67 11.48 -6.13 -2.24
N LEU A 68 10.60 -5.16 -1.98
CA LEU A 68 9.47 -5.35 -1.09
C LEU A 68 8.54 -6.45 -1.62
N LEU A 69 8.24 -6.44 -2.92
CA LEU A 69 7.41 -7.46 -3.55
C LEU A 69 7.99 -8.86 -3.32
N HIS A 70 9.29 -9.01 -3.53
CA HIS A 70 9.95 -10.30 -3.34
C HIS A 70 9.89 -10.74 -1.87
N GLU A 71 10.14 -9.83 -0.94
CA GLU A 71 10.09 -10.14 0.48
C GLU A 71 8.68 -10.55 0.92
N LEU A 72 7.67 -9.82 0.47
CA LEU A 72 6.28 -10.12 0.82
C LEU A 72 5.85 -11.47 0.27
N HIS A 73 6.17 -11.76 -0.98
CA HIS A 73 5.79 -13.02 -1.59
C HIS A 73 6.57 -14.22 -1.03
N SER A 74 7.74 -13.99 -0.43
CA SER A 74 8.43 -15.06 0.30
C SER A 74 7.72 -15.41 1.60
N ARG A 75 6.99 -14.45 2.19
CA ARG A 75 6.22 -14.67 3.41
C ARG A 75 4.83 -15.23 3.11
N ASP A 76 4.18 -14.67 2.09
CA ASP A 76 2.82 -15.05 1.69
C ASP A 76 2.64 -14.70 0.20
N ALA A 77 2.72 -15.71 -0.65
CA ALA A 77 2.62 -15.50 -2.10
C ALA A 77 1.24 -15.02 -2.55
N THR A 78 0.23 -15.10 -1.68
CA THR A 78 -1.14 -14.66 -2.01
C THR A 78 -1.41 -13.22 -1.61
N LEU A 79 -0.47 -12.56 -0.94
CA LEU A 79 -0.68 -11.19 -0.46
C LEU A 79 -0.74 -10.22 -1.64
N PRO A 80 -1.86 -9.49 -1.80
CA PRO A 80 -1.98 -8.55 -2.92
C PRO A 80 -1.07 -7.34 -2.72
N ILE A 81 -0.28 -7.04 -3.73
CA ILE A 81 0.55 -5.83 -3.76
C ILE A 81 0.45 -5.17 -5.12
N ILE A 82 0.24 -3.86 -5.10
CA ILE A 82 0.16 -3.02 -6.29
C ILE A 82 1.34 -2.07 -6.28
N LEU A 83 2.14 -2.09 -7.32
CA LEU A 83 3.28 -1.18 -7.47
C LEU A 83 2.88 0.00 -8.33
N ILE A 84 3.26 1.20 -7.89
CA ILE A 84 2.97 2.43 -8.62
C ILE A 84 4.28 3.15 -8.95
N THR A 85 4.28 3.90 -10.06
CA THR A 85 5.51 4.52 -10.57
C THR A 85 5.51 6.04 -10.50
N GLY A 86 4.43 6.66 -10.05
CA GLY A 86 4.41 8.12 -10.01
C GLY A 86 3.10 8.70 -9.54
N HIS A 87 3.05 10.03 -9.63
CA HIS A 87 1.88 10.79 -9.23
C HIS A 87 0.68 10.41 -10.08
N GLY A 88 -0.46 10.24 -9.50
CA GLY A 88 -1.69 9.93 -10.21
C GLY A 88 -1.95 8.44 -10.35
N ASP A 89 -0.97 7.61 -10.10
CA ASP A 89 -1.15 6.16 -10.20
C ASP A 89 -2.02 5.61 -9.06
N ILE A 90 -2.18 6.38 -7.98
CA ILE A 90 -2.99 5.92 -6.86
C ILE A 90 -4.46 5.74 -7.26
N SER A 91 -4.99 6.61 -8.09
CA SER A 91 -6.37 6.47 -8.57
C SER A 91 -6.54 5.18 -9.36
N THR A 92 -5.55 4.87 -10.22
CA THR A 92 -5.54 3.62 -10.99
C THR A 92 -5.42 2.42 -10.06
N ALA A 93 -4.58 2.50 -9.04
CA ALA A 93 -4.45 1.43 -8.06
C ALA A 93 -5.76 1.17 -7.31
N VAL A 94 -6.45 2.24 -6.92
CA VAL A 94 -7.74 2.13 -6.23
C VAL A 94 -8.78 1.46 -7.13
N GLU A 95 -8.81 1.83 -8.42
CA GLU A 95 -9.72 1.19 -9.37
C GLU A 95 -9.41 -0.31 -9.56
N ALA A 96 -8.13 -0.68 -9.46
CA ALA A 96 -7.71 -2.08 -9.60
C ALA A 96 -8.08 -2.93 -8.38
N MET A 97 -8.37 -2.29 -7.27
CA MET A 97 -8.74 -2.99 -6.03
C MET A 97 -10.21 -3.39 -6.05
#